data_e677a007b8efb94f5ea5d87675a295d7
#
_entry.id   e677a007b8efb94f5ea5d87675a295d7
#
_cell.length_a   1.000
_cell.length_b   1.000
_cell.length_c   1.000
_cell.angle_alpha   90.00
_cell.angle_beta   90.00
_cell.angle_gamma   90.00
#
_symmetry.space_group_name_H-M   'P 1'
#
loop_
_entity.id
_entity.type
_entity.pdbx_description
1 polymer ?
#
loop_
_entity_poly.entity_id
_entity_poly.type
_entity_poly.pdbx_seq_one_letter_code
_entity_poly.pdbx_strand_id
1 'polypeptide(L)'
;EQCIEDYFGIQIDRYARVNFYSFIDIVETVGGIDMEVSKAEAEGMKKPMAEQNKYLKNKKGTDYISDDIFAGKSDEDKVKLHLNGNQALAFARLRYVGNSDYERTERQRRVISEIITESKKLNLVQLDKLLNKVLPEINTDLTDGEIANLLLNAFDYMKYDIQQLRIPADGYFTNEVIYSMDVLNPDFAANSAFIQYIVYGSCKNIDEAIKQYQEENAYNYSYDTGYYGY
;
A
#
# COMPACT_ATOMS: atom_id res chain seq x y z
N GLU A 1 -4.33 -0.64 16.38
CA GLU A 1 -5.37 0.38 16.18
C GLU A 1 -5.14 1.54 17.14
N GLN A 2 -5.28 1.37 18.46
CA GLN A 2 -5.15 2.41 19.47
C GLN A 2 -3.96 3.36 19.26
N CYS A 3 -2.78 2.82 18.98
CA CYS A 3 -1.58 3.62 18.74
C CYS A 3 -1.72 4.57 17.52
N ILE A 4 -2.40 4.13 16.45
CA ILE A 4 -2.65 4.97 15.27
C ILE A 4 -3.70 6.04 15.61
N GLU A 5 -4.76 5.67 16.34
CA GLU A 5 -5.79 6.59 16.79
C GLU A 5 -5.22 7.67 17.70
N ASP A 6 -4.39 7.28 18.68
CA ASP A 6 -3.77 8.19 19.64
C ASP A 6 -2.82 9.20 18.98
N TYR A 7 -2.03 8.75 17.96
CA TYR A 7 -1.04 9.61 17.31
C TYR A 7 -1.60 10.46 16.16
N PHE A 8 -2.64 9.97 15.47
CA PHE A 8 -3.16 10.66 14.27
C PHE A 8 -4.56 11.24 14.46
N GLY A 9 -5.20 11.01 15.62
CA GLY A 9 -6.50 11.59 15.95
C GLY A 9 -7.63 11.18 15.00
N ILE A 10 -7.53 9.99 14.43
CA ILE A 10 -8.57 9.38 13.59
C ILE A 10 -9.21 8.21 14.33
N GLN A 11 -10.41 7.84 13.93
CA GLN A 11 -11.09 6.65 14.42
C GLN A 11 -10.90 5.50 13.46
N ILE A 12 -10.55 4.32 13.97
CA ILE A 12 -10.46 3.07 13.22
C ILE A 12 -11.61 2.16 13.65
N ASP A 13 -12.60 2.01 12.78
CA ASP A 13 -13.80 1.25 13.10
C ASP A 13 -13.59 -0.26 12.98
N ARG A 14 -12.81 -0.70 12.01
CA ARG A 14 -12.59 -2.12 11.69
C ARG A 14 -11.21 -2.35 11.10
N TYR A 15 -10.75 -3.60 11.19
CA TYR A 15 -9.52 -4.02 10.53
C TYR A 15 -9.73 -5.26 9.66
N ALA A 16 -8.85 -5.44 8.68
CA ALA A 16 -8.69 -6.67 7.94
C ALA A 16 -7.20 -6.99 7.79
N ARG A 17 -6.81 -8.18 8.20
CA ARG A 17 -5.42 -8.66 8.10
C ARG A 17 -5.35 -9.86 7.18
N VAL A 18 -4.53 -9.75 6.14
CA VAL A 18 -4.23 -10.81 5.19
C VAL A 18 -2.85 -11.43 5.47
N ASN A 19 -2.72 -12.72 5.29
CA ASN A 19 -1.43 -13.40 5.31
C ASN A 19 -0.89 -13.58 3.87
N PHE A 20 0.30 -14.14 3.71
CA PHE A 20 0.92 -14.34 2.40
C PHE A 20 0.14 -15.30 1.49
N TYR A 21 -0.51 -16.32 2.06
CA TYR A 21 -1.32 -17.26 1.30
C TYR A 21 -2.58 -16.60 0.77
N SER A 22 -3.30 -15.91 1.66
CA SER A 22 -4.49 -15.12 1.28
C SER A 22 -4.15 -14.09 0.19
N PHE A 23 -2.99 -13.43 0.30
CA PHE A 23 -2.54 -12.47 -0.71
C PHE A 23 -2.34 -13.15 -2.08
N ILE A 24 -1.64 -14.28 -2.11
CA ILE A 24 -1.44 -15.06 -3.35
C ILE A 24 -2.80 -15.46 -3.94
N ASP A 25 -3.70 -15.96 -3.11
CA ASP A 25 -5.03 -16.39 -3.53
C ASP A 25 -5.90 -15.24 -4.06
N ILE A 26 -5.79 -14.05 -3.48
CA ILE A 26 -6.44 -12.84 -4.00
C ILE A 26 -5.95 -12.56 -5.43
N VAL A 27 -4.63 -12.47 -5.62
CA VAL A 27 -4.05 -12.17 -6.93
C VAL A 27 -4.41 -13.24 -7.98
N GLU A 28 -4.32 -14.52 -7.61
CA GLU A 28 -4.72 -15.63 -8.52
C GLU A 28 -6.21 -15.54 -8.90
N THR A 29 -7.07 -15.18 -7.97
CA THR A 29 -8.52 -15.14 -8.22
C THR A 29 -8.92 -13.94 -9.09
N VAL A 30 -8.23 -12.81 -9.00
CA VAL A 30 -8.43 -11.69 -9.94
C VAL A 30 -7.80 -11.96 -11.31
N GLY A 31 -7.06 -13.06 -11.45
CA GLY A 31 -6.45 -13.48 -12.72
C GLY A 31 -5.01 -13.00 -12.91
N GLY A 32 -4.32 -12.58 -11.86
CA GLY A 32 -3.00 -11.94 -11.93
C GLY A 32 -3.10 -10.42 -12.01
N ILE A 33 -1.95 -9.75 -12.01
CA ILE A 33 -1.84 -8.28 -12.09
C ILE A 33 -0.78 -7.86 -13.11
N ASP A 34 -1.03 -6.75 -13.79
CA ASP A 34 -0.08 -6.18 -14.74
C ASP A 34 0.86 -5.18 -14.04
N MET A 35 2.15 -5.44 -14.07
CA MET A 35 3.16 -4.62 -13.39
C MET A 35 4.30 -4.24 -14.32
N GLU A 36 4.79 -3.03 -14.21
CA GLU A 36 6.07 -2.64 -14.80
C GLU A 36 7.20 -3.07 -13.86
N VAL A 37 8.03 -3.98 -14.35
CA VAL A 37 9.12 -4.60 -13.59
C VAL A 37 10.43 -4.35 -14.31
N SER A 38 11.44 -3.87 -13.59
CA SER A 38 12.79 -3.73 -14.13
C SER A 38 13.56 -5.06 -14.05
N LYS A 39 14.67 -5.15 -14.80
CA LYS A 39 15.56 -6.32 -14.73
C LYS A 39 16.12 -6.53 -13.33
N ALA A 40 16.54 -5.44 -12.66
CA ALA A 40 17.03 -5.49 -11.28
C ALA A 40 15.94 -5.98 -10.31
N GLU A 41 14.68 -5.56 -10.49
CA GLU A 41 13.56 -6.04 -9.67
C GLU A 41 13.27 -7.52 -9.92
N ALA A 42 13.25 -7.97 -11.18
CA ALA A 42 13.04 -9.39 -11.52
C ALA A 42 14.12 -10.30 -10.91
N GLU A 43 15.38 -9.86 -10.95
CA GLU A 43 16.48 -10.58 -10.29
C GLU A 43 16.31 -10.58 -8.76
N GLY A 44 15.99 -9.43 -8.19
CA GLY A 44 15.71 -9.29 -6.74
C GLY A 44 14.57 -10.18 -6.25
N MET A 45 13.55 -10.42 -7.07
CA MET A 45 12.40 -11.29 -6.75
C MET A 45 12.79 -12.77 -6.59
N LYS A 46 13.89 -13.23 -7.19
CA LYS A 46 14.30 -14.66 -7.12
C LYS A 46 14.48 -15.14 -5.69
N LYS A 47 15.02 -14.32 -4.79
CA LYS A 47 15.24 -14.70 -3.38
C LYS A 47 13.92 -14.86 -2.61
N PRO A 48 13.01 -13.86 -2.54
CA PRO A 48 11.72 -14.04 -1.88
C PRO A 48 10.89 -15.16 -2.52
N MET A 49 10.90 -15.33 -3.85
CA MET A 49 10.23 -16.48 -4.50
C MET A 49 10.80 -17.83 -4.08
N ALA A 50 12.13 -17.93 -3.90
CA ALA A 50 12.73 -19.18 -3.43
C ALA A 50 12.27 -19.54 -2.00
N GLU A 51 12.08 -18.54 -1.14
CA GLU A 51 11.53 -18.72 0.21
C GLU A 51 10.06 -19.13 0.14
N GLN A 52 9.25 -18.40 -0.64
CA GLN A 52 7.83 -18.69 -0.84
C GLN A 52 7.60 -20.10 -1.40
N ASN A 53 8.39 -20.49 -2.39
CA ASN A 53 8.30 -21.84 -3.00
C ASN A 53 8.53 -22.98 -1.99
N LYS A 54 9.35 -22.77 -0.95
CA LYS A 54 9.50 -23.76 0.14
C LYS A 54 8.19 -23.90 0.93
N TYR A 55 7.53 -22.80 1.27
CA TYR A 55 6.27 -22.82 2.02
C TYR A 55 5.12 -23.33 1.18
N LEU A 56 5.09 -22.98 -0.10
CA LEU A 56 4.09 -23.45 -1.07
C LEU A 56 4.33 -24.91 -1.54
N LYS A 57 5.45 -25.53 -1.12
CA LYS A 57 5.88 -26.85 -1.59
C LYS A 57 6.08 -26.94 -3.12
N ASN A 58 6.42 -25.83 -3.74
CA ASN A 58 6.77 -25.74 -5.14
C ASN A 58 8.22 -26.17 -5.37
N LYS A 59 8.54 -26.53 -6.62
CA LYS A 59 9.93 -26.77 -7.04
C LYS A 59 10.74 -25.48 -6.97
N LYS A 60 12.05 -25.60 -6.73
CA LYS A 60 12.98 -24.46 -6.81
C LYS A 60 12.91 -23.84 -8.20
N GLY A 61 12.81 -22.52 -8.26
CA GLY A 61 12.76 -21.78 -9.52
C GLY A 61 11.36 -21.68 -10.14
N THR A 62 10.31 -22.25 -9.50
CA THR A 62 8.94 -21.99 -9.93
C THR A 62 8.65 -20.49 -9.94
N ASP A 63 8.01 -20.03 -11.00
CA ASP A 63 7.61 -18.63 -11.25
C ASP A 63 8.76 -17.62 -11.44
N TYR A 64 10.02 -18.08 -11.57
CA TYR A 64 11.11 -17.15 -11.88
C TYR A 64 10.88 -16.52 -13.24
N ILE A 65 11.05 -15.20 -13.29
CA ILE A 65 10.98 -14.43 -14.54
C ILE A 65 12.23 -14.73 -15.37
N SER A 66 12.05 -15.06 -16.66
CA SER A 66 13.17 -15.35 -17.55
C SER A 66 13.97 -14.10 -17.85
N ASP A 67 15.29 -14.20 -17.82
CA ASP A 67 16.20 -13.11 -18.13
C ASP A 67 16.12 -12.68 -19.62
N ASP A 68 15.65 -13.57 -20.51
CA ASP A 68 15.47 -13.29 -21.94
C ASP A 68 14.48 -12.14 -22.20
N ILE A 69 13.51 -11.94 -21.29
CA ILE A 69 12.53 -10.85 -21.36
C ILE A 69 13.22 -9.47 -21.33
N PHE A 70 14.38 -9.40 -20.70
CA PHE A 70 15.18 -8.19 -20.54
C PHE A 70 16.37 -8.12 -21.50
N ALA A 71 16.42 -8.96 -22.53
CA ALA A 71 17.51 -8.96 -23.49
C ALA A 71 17.66 -7.58 -24.17
N GLY A 72 18.87 -7.02 -24.11
CA GLY A 72 19.17 -5.69 -24.66
C GLY A 72 18.65 -4.49 -23.85
N LYS A 73 18.14 -4.72 -22.64
CA LYS A 73 17.66 -3.69 -21.74
C LYS A 73 18.67 -3.42 -20.62
N SER A 74 18.67 -2.20 -20.10
CA SER A 74 19.42 -1.84 -18.88
C SER A 74 18.74 -2.41 -17.63
N ASP A 75 19.42 -2.37 -16.49
CA ASP A 75 18.87 -2.86 -15.24
C ASP A 75 17.68 -2.01 -14.73
N GLU A 76 17.56 -0.77 -15.19
CA GLU A 76 16.49 0.19 -14.83
C GLU A 76 15.32 0.18 -15.81
N ASP A 77 15.52 -0.36 -17.04
CA ASP A 77 14.45 -0.42 -18.03
C ASP A 77 13.31 -1.33 -17.57
N LYS A 78 12.10 -0.81 -17.60
CA LYS A 78 10.91 -1.53 -17.16
C LYS A 78 10.22 -2.24 -18.31
N VAL A 79 9.72 -3.42 -18.03
CA VAL A 79 8.90 -4.22 -18.94
C VAL A 79 7.57 -4.50 -18.26
N LYS A 80 6.49 -4.33 -19.01
CA LYS A 80 5.16 -4.70 -18.53
C LYS A 80 5.04 -6.21 -18.52
N LEU A 81 4.82 -6.78 -17.33
CA LEU A 81 4.67 -8.22 -17.09
C LEU A 81 3.33 -8.48 -16.41
N HIS A 82 2.72 -9.60 -16.75
CA HIS A 82 1.57 -10.13 -16.06
C HIS A 82 2.06 -11.06 -14.94
N LEU A 83 1.93 -10.63 -13.69
CA LEU A 83 2.42 -11.35 -12.52
C LEU A 83 1.33 -12.23 -11.92
N ASN A 84 1.66 -13.48 -11.63
CA ASN A 84 0.85 -14.35 -10.79
C ASN A 84 0.99 -14.00 -9.30
N GLY A 85 0.24 -14.67 -8.42
CA GLY A 85 0.22 -14.38 -7.00
C GLY A 85 1.58 -14.51 -6.30
N ASN A 86 2.34 -15.53 -6.66
CA ASN A 86 3.68 -15.77 -6.11
C ASN A 86 4.67 -14.67 -6.55
N GLN A 87 4.63 -14.27 -7.81
CA GLN A 87 5.43 -13.18 -8.36
C GLN A 87 5.04 -11.82 -7.76
N ALA A 88 3.74 -11.53 -7.66
CA ALA A 88 3.23 -10.29 -7.08
C ALA A 88 3.63 -10.14 -5.60
N LEU A 89 3.54 -11.24 -4.83
CA LEU A 89 4.01 -11.24 -3.45
C LEU A 89 5.53 -11.02 -3.36
N ALA A 90 6.32 -11.64 -4.23
CA ALA A 90 7.76 -11.45 -4.27
C ALA A 90 8.12 -10.00 -4.61
N PHE A 91 7.42 -9.38 -5.56
CA PHE A 91 7.57 -7.99 -5.94
C PHE A 91 7.27 -7.03 -4.77
N ALA A 92 6.16 -7.25 -4.07
CA ALA A 92 5.78 -6.47 -2.88
C ALA A 92 6.77 -6.62 -1.70
N ARG A 93 7.52 -7.73 -1.64
CA ARG A 93 8.51 -8.03 -0.59
C ARG A 93 9.92 -7.56 -0.92
N LEU A 94 10.18 -7.02 -2.11
CA LEU A 94 11.50 -6.50 -2.48
C LEU A 94 11.96 -5.41 -1.51
N ARG A 95 13.14 -5.60 -0.92
CA ARG A 95 13.73 -4.65 0.03
C ARG A 95 15.08 -4.06 -0.44
N TYR A 96 15.83 -4.82 -1.25
CA TYR A 96 17.22 -4.51 -1.56
C TYR A 96 17.43 -4.04 -3.01
N VAL A 97 16.38 -3.60 -3.68
CA VAL A 97 16.44 -3.01 -5.00
C VAL A 97 15.96 -1.57 -4.90
N GLY A 98 16.84 -0.62 -5.27
CA GLY A 98 16.60 0.81 -5.16
C GLY A 98 16.81 1.37 -3.74
N ASN A 99 16.07 2.41 -3.38
CA ASN A 99 16.24 3.18 -2.14
C ASN A 99 15.49 2.56 -0.95
N SER A 100 15.73 1.28 -0.70
CA SER A 100 15.30 0.46 0.46
C SER A 100 13.79 0.49 0.81
N ASP A 101 13.39 1.06 1.95
CA ASP A 101 12.03 0.94 2.49
C ASP A 101 10.99 1.82 1.78
N TYR A 102 11.39 2.96 1.20
CA TYR A 102 10.49 3.82 0.42
C TYR A 102 9.97 3.11 -0.83
N GLU A 103 10.86 2.49 -1.60
CA GLU A 103 10.46 1.77 -2.80
C GLU A 103 9.70 0.49 -2.50
N ARG A 104 9.98 -0.16 -1.36
CA ARG A 104 9.17 -1.30 -0.92
C ARG A 104 7.72 -0.88 -0.66
N THR A 105 7.50 0.22 0.07
CA THR A 105 6.14 0.72 0.33
C THR A 105 5.46 1.20 -0.94
N GLU A 106 6.20 1.79 -1.88
CA GLU A 106 5.69 2.16 -3.19
C GLU A 106 5.25 0.92 -4.00
N ARG A 107 6.08 -0.14 -4.06
CA ARG A 107 5.72 -1.39 -4.72
C ARG A 107 4.48 -2.03 -4.10
N GLN A 108 4.35 -2.01 -2.78
CA GLN A 108 3.16 -2.51 -2.09
C GLN A 108 1.90 -1.73 -2.48
N ARG A 109 1.96 -0.39 -2.52
CA ARG A 109 0.83 0.44 -2.96
C ARG A 109 0.45 0.17 -4.41
N ARG A 110 1.44 0.07 -5.31
CA ARG A 110 1.22 -0.27 -6.73
C ARG A 110 0.52 -1.61 -6.88
N VAL A 111 1.00 -2.64 -6.17
CA VAL A 111 0.39 -3.98 -6.20
C VAL A 111 -1.06 -3.94 -5.70
N ILE A 112 -1.34 -3.25 -4.60
CA ILE A 112 -2.72 -3.10 -4.08
C ILE A 112 -3.59 -2.38 -5.11
N SER A 113 -3.09 -1.30 -5.71
CA SER A 113 -3.81 -0.55 -6.75
C SER A 113 -4.18 -1.42 -7.96
N GLU A 114 -3.26 -2.26 -8.42
CA GLU A 114 -3.53 -3.17 -9.53
C GLU A 114 -4.52 -4.28 -9.16
N ILE A 115 -4.40 -4.87 -7.96
CA ILE A 115 -5.39 -5.82 -7.46
C ILE A 115 -6.80 -5.21 -7.46
N ILE A 116 -6.94 -3.97 -6.99
CA ILE A 116 -8.23 -3.29 -6.99
C ILE A 116 -8.71 -3.01 -8.42
N THR A 117 -7.80 -2.60 -9.31
CA THR A 117 -8.11 -2.37 -10.72
C THR A 117 -8.62 -3.66 -11.41
N GLU A 118 -7.95 -4.78 -11.18
CA GLU A 118 -8.39 -6.07 -11.71
C GLU A 118 -9.69 -6.55 -11.05
N SER A 119 -9.86 -6.32 -9.75
CA SER A 119 -11.09 -6.65 -9.03
C SER A 119 -12.32 -5.94 -9.61
N LYS A 120 -12.17 -4.71 -10.10
CA LYS A 120 -13.27 -3.97 -10.76
C LYS A 120 -13.77 -4.63 -12.05
N LYS A 121 -13.00 -5.52 -12.66
CA LYS A 121 -13.36 -6.27 -13.87
C LYS A 121 -14.14 -7.56 -13.58
N LEU A 122 -14.20 -7.98 -12.31
CA LEU A 122 -14.85 -9.23 -11.91
C LEU A 122 -16.37 -9.13 -12.06
N ASN A 123 -16.97 -10.21 -12.53
CA ASN A 123 -18.42 -10.37 -12.47
C ASN A 123 -18.85 -10.95 -11.12
N LEU A 124 -20.16 -11.00 -10.86
CA LEU A 124 -20.73 -11.51 -9.60
C LEU A 124 -20.25 -12.91 -9.22
N VAL A 125 -20.15 -13.82 -10.19
CA VAL A 125 -19.72 -15.21 -9.94
C VAL A 125 -18.25 -15.27 -9.56
N GLN A 126 -17.42 -14.44 -10.18
CA GLN A 126 -16.01 -14.36 -9.86
C GLN A 126 -15.79 -13.68 -8.50
N LEU A 127 -16.56 -12.65 -8.20
CA LEU A 127 -16.54 -11.99 -6.89
C LEU A 127 -16.94 -12.95 -5.77
N ASP A 128 -18.01 -13.71 -5.96
CA ASP A 128 -18.43 -14.76 -5.00
C ASP A 128 -17.34 -15.81 -4.77
N LYS A 129 -16.68 -16.28 -5.83
CA LYS A 129 -15.54 -17.20 -5.71
C LYS A 129 -14.37 -16.59 -4.95
N LEU A 130 -14.02 -15.33 -5.24
CA LEU A 130 -12.97 -14.59 -4.53
C LEU A 130 -13.26 -14.55 -3.04
N LEU A 131 -14.47 -14.17 -2.68
CA LEU A 131 -14.89 -14.01 -1.29
C LEU A 131 -14.90 -15.34 -0.55
N ASN A 132 -15.51 -16.38 -1.12
CA ASN A 132 -15.55 -17.71 -0.51
C ASN A 132 -14.16 -18.32 -0.32
N LYS A 133 -13.19 -17.97 -1.18
CA LYS A 133 -11.82 -18.45 -1.08
C LYS A 133 -10.99 -17.64 -0.08
N VAL A 134 -11.16 -16.32 -0.05
CA VAL A 134 -10.29 -15.41 0.66
C VAL A 134 -10.79 -15.08 2.07
N LEU A 135 -12.11 -14.93 2.27
CA LEU A 135 -12.68 -14.59 3.59
C LEU A 135 -12.24 -15.52 4.72
N PRO A 136 -12.19 -16.85 4.55
CA PRO A 136 -11.73 -17.74 5.60
C PRO A 136 -10.28 -17.53 6.04
N GLU A 137 -9.48 -16.90 5.18
CA GLU A 137 -8.06 -16.62 5.41
C GLU A 137 -7.79 -15.22 5.95
N ILE A 138 -8.82 -14.35 5.97
CA ILE A 138 -8.73 -12.98 6.49
C ILE A 138 -9.05 -12.99 7.99
N ASN A 139 -8.17 -12.37 8.77
CA ASN A 139 -8.46 -12.07 10.16
C ASN A 139 -9.06 -10.66 10.25
N THR A 140 -10.30 -10.56 10.72
CA THR A 140 -11.04 -9.30 10.82
C THR A 140 -11.97 -9.31 12.03
N ASP A 141 -12.35 -8.13 12.50
CA ASP A 141 -13.41 -7.91 13.49
C ASP A 141 -14.75 -7.51 12.86
N LEU A 142 -14.84 -7.51 11.51
CA LEU A 142 -16.09 -7.35 10.80
C LEU A 142 -17.07 -8.48 11.16
N THR A 143 -18.29 -8.12 11.46
CA THR A 143 -19.37 -9.09 11.64
C THR A 143 -19.86 -9.65 10.31
N ASP A 144 -20.47 -10.82 10.31
CA ASP A 144 -21.06 -11.43 9.10
C ASP A 144 -22.06 -10.49 8.41
N GLY A 145 -22.81 -9.71 9.18
CA GLY A 145 -23.76 -8.72 8.66
C GLY A 145 -23.06 -7.55 7.96
N GLU A 146 -21.96 -7.05 8.49
CA GLU A 146 -21.13 -6.01 7.86
C GLU A 146 -20.47 -6.52 6.59
N ILE A 147 -19.94 -7.74 6.61
CA ILE A 147 -19.39 -8.39 5.43
C ILE A 147 -20.46 -8.51 4.34
N ALA A 148 -21.64 -9.02 4.69
CA ALA A 148 -22.74 -9.14 3.73
C ALA A 148 -23.15 -7.77 3.15
N ASN A 149 -23.19 -6.71 3.98
CA ASN A 149 -23.51 -5.36 3.52
C ASN A 149 -22.43 -4.81 2.57
N LEU A 150 -21.15 -5.01 2.89
CA LEU A 150 -20.04 -4.63 2.00
C LEU A 150 -20.15 -5.33 0.65
N LEU A 151 -20.53 -6.61 0.63
CA LEU A 151 -20.72 -7.39 -0.59
C LEU A 151 -21.88 -6.89 -1.44
N LEU A 152 -23.00 -6.60 -0.81
CA LEU A 152 -24.20 -6.08 -1.51
C LEU A 152 -23.90 -4.73 -2.18
N ASN A 153 -23.03 -3.92 -1.60
CA ASN A 153 -22.66 -2.60 -2.09
C ASN A 153 -21.32 -2.58 -2.85
N ALA A 154 -20.69 -3.74 -3.09
CA ALA A 154 -19.35 -3.82 -3.68
C ALA A 154 -19.25 -3.10 -5.04
N PHE A 155 -20.26 -3.26 -5.90
CA PHE A 155 -20.29 -2.59 -7.22
C PHE A 155 -20.43 -1.08 -7.13
N ASP A 156 -21.04 -0.56 -6.08
CA ASP A 156 -21.13 0.89 -5.86
C ASP A 156 -19.77 1.41 -5.35
N TYR A 157 -19.11 0.68 -4.44
CA TYR A 157 -17.76 1.04 -4.00
C TYR A 157 -16.73 0.98 -5.13
N MET A 158 -16.84 0.05 -6.07
CA MET A 158 -15.96 -0.05 -7.24
C MET A 158 -16.01 1.16 -8.17
N LYS A 159 -17.04 2.02 -8.09
CA LYS A 159 -17.16 3.26 -8.88
C LYS A 159 -16.33 4.41 -8.33
N TYR A 160 -15.91 4.31 -7.05
CA TYR A 160 -15.11 5.37 -6.44
C TYR A 160 -13.65 5.30 -6.89
N ASP A 161 -13.04 6.46 -7.00
CA ASP A 161 -11.61 6.59 -7.21
C ASP A 161 -10.86 6.30 -5.91
N ILE A 162 -9.72 5.62 -6.04
CA ILE A 162 -8.88 5.27 -4.90
C ILE A 162 -7.75 6.28 -4.81
N GLN A 163 -7.69 6.95 -3.68
CA GLN A 163 -6.57 7.82 -3.35
C GLN A 163 -5.61 7.10 -2.42
N GLN A 164 -4.32 7.29 -2.66
CA GLN A 164 -3.25 6.73 -1.85
C GLN A 164 -2.60 7.84 -1.04
N LEU A 165 -2.48 7.62 0.25
CA LEU A 165 -1.80 8.52 1.17
C LEU A 165 -0.61 7.79 1.79
N ARG A 166 0.56 8.44 1.82
CA ARG A 166 1.72 7.98 2.56
C ARG A 166 1.99 8.93 3.73
N ILE A 167 2.10 8.38 4.93
CA ILE A 167 2.52 9.07 6.13
C ILE A 167 3.80 8.39 6.65
N PRO A 168 4.81 9.15 7.08
CA PRO A 168 4.87 10.60 7.07
C PRO A 168 5.00 11.17 5.65
N ALA A 169 4.44 12.37 5.45
CA ALA A 169 4.53 13.10 4.19
C ALA A 169 5.94 13.66 3.97
N ASP A 170 6.35 13.82 2.71
CA ASP A 170 7.66 14.35 2.36
C ASP A 170 7.82 15.78 2.90
N GLY A 171 8.96 16.05 3.54
CA GLY A 171 9.25 17.31 4.21
C GLY A 171 8.68 17.46 5.63
N TYR A 172 7.89 16.49 6.11
CA TYR A 172 7.27 16.50 7.44
C TYR A 172 7.72 15.33 8.31
N PHE A 173 9.00 14.99 8.20
CA PHE A 173 9.73 14.06 9.07
C PHE A 173 11.22 14.38 9.04
N THR A 174 11.95 13.95 10.06
CA THR A 174 13.41 13.97 10.12
C THR A 174 13.95 12.55 10.13
N ASN A 175 15.16 12.35 9.57
CA ASN A 175 15.88 11.08 9.69
C ASN A 175 16.72 11.14 10.97
N GLU A 176 16.54 10.17 11.85
CA GLU A 176 17.26 10.08 13.12
C GLU A 176 17.81 8.68 13.33
N VAL A 177 18.84 8.59 14.18
CA VAL A 177 19.39 7.31 14.63
C VAL A 177 19.05 7.13 16.09
N ILE A 178 18.13 6.21 16.41
CA ILE A 178 17.71 5.88 17.77
C ILE A 178 18.08 4.42 18.06
N TYR A 179 18.85 4.19 19.11
CA TYR A 179 19.38 2.87 19.49
C TYR A 179 20.06 2.14 18.32
N SER A 180 20.89 2.85 17.53
CA SER A 180 21.58 2.34 16.33
C SER A 180 20.63 1.87 15.21
N MET A 181 19.40 2.30 15.19
CA MET A 181 18.44 2.08 14.12
C MET A 181 18.12 3.40 13.41
N ASP A 182 18.17 3.39 12.09
CA ASP A 182 17.69 4.50 11.29
C ASP A 182 16.16 4.55 11.39
N VAL A 183 15.63 5.66 11.85
CA VAL A 183 14.18 5.88 12.02
C VAL A 183 13.74 7.16 11.35
N LEU A 184 12.50 7.18 10.89
CA LEU A 184 11.81 8.40 10.49
C LEU A 184 11.07 8.94 11.71
N ASN A 185 11.45 10.15 12.16
CA ASN A 185 10.74 10.86 13.22
C ASN A 185 9.73 11.82 12.58
N PRO A 186 8.42 11.50 12.56
CA PRO A 186 7.42 12.31 11.90
C PRO A 186 7.10 13.58 12.70
N ASP A 187 6.80 14.65 11.99
CA ASP A 187 6.03 15.76 12.56
C ASP A 187 4.59 15.27 12.78
N PHE A 188 4.30 14.78 13.99
CA PHE A 188 3.00 14.20 14.32
C PHE A 188 1.85 15.20 14.18
N ALA A 189 2.07 16.49 14.49
CA ALA A 189 1.02 17.50 14.39
C ALA A 189 0.61 17.71 12.93
N ALA A 190 1.58 17.91 12.05
CA ALA A 190 1.32 18.09 10.62
C ALA A 190 0.72 16.84 9.98
N ASN A 191 1.34 15.68 10.21
CA ASN A 191 0.86 14.41 9.60
C ASN A 191 -0.53 14.00 10.12
N SER A 192 -0.85 14.27 11.38
CA SER A 192 -2.20 14.08 11.94
C SER A 192 -3.21 14.98 11.24
N ALA A 193 -2.89 16.27 11.08
CA ALA A 193 -3.76 17.21 10.37
C ALA A 193 -4.02 16.77 8.94
N PHE A 194 -2.99 16.33 8.20
CA PHE A 194 -3.14 15.85 6.82
C PHE A 194 -4.11 14.69 6.71
N ILE A 195 -3.97 13.69 7.58
CA ILE A 195 -4.89 12.55 7.59
C ILE A 195 -6.32 13.01 7.89
N GLN A 196 -6.50 13.86 8.90
CA GLN A 196 -7.82 14.34 9.30
C GLN A 196 -8.49 15.15 8.20
N TYR A 197 -7.76 16.06 7.53
CA TYR A 197 -8.30 16.83 6.41
C TYR A 197 -8.77 15.95 5.25
N ILE A 198 -8.07 14.84 4.99
CA ILE A 198 -8.44 13.91 3.92
C ILE A 198 -9.58 12.98 4.35
N VAL A 199 -9.48 12.37 5.53
CA VAL A 199 -10.46 11.38 6.03
C VAL A 199 -11.82 12.03 6.31
N TYR A 200 -11.82 13.24 6.91
CA TYR A 200 -13.06 13.95 7.23
C TYR A 200 -13.50 14.95 6.15
N GLY A 201 -12.83 14.95 4.99
CA GLY A 201 -13.36 15.51 3.76
C GLY A 201 -13.13 17.00 3.52
N SER A 202 -12.20 17.67 4.24
CA SER A 202 -11.82 19.05 3.91
C SER A 202 -10.87 19.13 2.71
N CYS A 203 -10.06 18.10 2.47
CA CYS A 203 -9.12 18.01 1.36
C CYS A 203 -9.29 16.70 0.58
N LYS A 204 -8.99 16.73 -0.73
CA LYS A 204 -9.10 15.57 -1.62
C LYS A 204 -7.81 14.75 -1.71
N ASN A 205 -6.67 15.36 -1.43
CA ASN A 205 -5.35 14.74 -1.57
C ASN A 205 -4.35 15.38 -0.61
N ILE A 206 -3.14 14.80 -0.57
CA ILE A 206 -2.08 15.25 0.33
C ILE A 206 -1.60 16.67 0.03
N ASP A 207 -1.57 17.10 -1.24
CA ASP A 207 -1.06 18.43 -1.61
C ASP A 207 -2.01 19.53 -1.12
N GLU A 208 -3.33 19.29 -1.24
CA GLU A 208 -4.36 20.19 -0.68
C GLU A 208 -4.27 20.23 0.85
N ALA A 209 -4.06 19.09 1.51
CA ALA A 209 -3.92 19.02 2.95
C ALA A 209 -2.68 19.75 3.47
N ILE A 210 -1.54 19.60 2.79
CA ILE A 210 -0.31 20.33 3.11
C ILE A 210 -0.53 21.84 2.95
N LYS A 211 -1.16 22.25 1.86
CA LYS A 211 -1.43 23.66 1.60
C LYS A 211 -2.34 24.26 2.68
N GLN A 212 -3.43 23.57 3.02
CA GLN A 212 -4.34 24.01 4.09
C GLN A 212 -3.60 24.15 5.42
N TYR A 213 -2.80 23.15 5.80
CA TYR A 213 -2.01 23.19 7.02
C TYR A 213 -1.04 24.38 7.05
N GLN A 214 -0.36 24.65 5.94
CA GLN A 214 0.57 25.78 5.83
C GLN A 214 -0.15 27.14 5.96
N GLU A 215 -1.33 27.27 5.34
CA GLU A 215 -2.15 28.49 5.43
C GLU A 215 -2.63 28.73 6.86
N GLU A 216 -3.12 27.71 7.54
CA GLU A 216 -3.59 27.80 8.93
C GLU A 216 -2.45 28.16 9.89
N ASN A 217 -1.27 27.57 9.71
CA ASN A 217 -0.11 27.85 10.57
C ASN A 217 0.59 29.17 10.23
N ALA A 218 0.61 29.60 8.97
CA ALA A 218 1.11 30.92 8.60
C ALA A 218 0.28 32.05 9.25
N TYR A 219 -1.02 31.84 9.36
CA TYR A 219 -1.90 32.81 10.05
C TYR A 219 -1.59 32.87 11.55
N ASN A 220 -1.35 31.75 12.20
CA ASN A 220 -0.98 31.67 13.62
C ASN A 220 0.40 32.32 13.88
N TYR A 221 1.37 32.16 13.01
CA TYR A 221 2.69 32.81 13.10
C TYR A 221 2.60 34.35 12.99
N SER A 222 1.68 34.88 12.22
CA SER A 222 1.50 36.32 12.06
C SER A 222 0.89 37.00 13.30
N TYR A 223 0.16 36.28 14.13
CA TYR A 223 -0.37 36.79 15.39
C TYR A 223 0.64 36.78 16.54
N ASP A 224 1.54 35.79 16.56
CA ASP A 224 2.52 35.62 17.66
C ASP A 224 3.71 36.62 17.53
N THR A 225 3.99 37.12 16.32
CA THR A 225 5.03 38.16 16.11
C THR A 225 4.53 39.59 16.32
N GLY A 226 3.25 39.77 16.62
CA GLY A 226 2.61 41.06 16.81
C GLY A 226 2.68 41.64 18.24
N TYR A 227 3.26 40.96 19.21
CA TYR A 227 3.25 41.36 20.62
C TYR A 227 4.64 41.29 21.31
N TYR A 228 5.66 41.85 20.72
CA TYR A 228 6.84 42.32 21.48
C TYR A 228 7.37 43.63 20.83
N GLY A 229 6.62 44.66 21.06
CA GLY A 229 7.11 46.01 20.92
C GLY A 229 6.88 46.70 22.27
N TYR A 230 7.96 46.66 23.11
CA TYR A 230 8.38 47.76 24.02
C TYR A 230 9.72 47.37 24.63
#